data_89f80cdb4c7d2487e350788b20873c2e
#
_entry.id   89f80cdb4c7d2487e350788b20873c2e
#
_cell.length_a   1.000
_cell.length_b   1.000
_cell.length_c   1.000
_cell.angle_alpha   90.00
_cell.angle_beta   90.00
_cell.angle_gamma   90.00
#
_symmetry.space_group_name_H-M   'P 1'
#
loop_
_entity.id
_entity.type
_entity.pdbx_description
1 polymer ?
#
loop_
_entity_poly.entity_id
_entity_poly.type
_entity_poly.pdbx_seq_one_letter_code
_entity_poly.pdbx_strand_id
1 'polypeptide(L)'
;MSTTELRVNRAKFASRWYSGKPEQLKRDLHHYLSEAKEYPSVLRAAILPHAGLSYSGYGMADAFANIDPQGYRKVVILAPSHYVALAPDLLHVEEFDSHETPLGPIPGDPEFWTPEPREGLAGALVPANGAVEMEHALELFFPFVRNTFGERVRLSLALVPPLSSMDAVERLADLLQERVERGAGWQKTFFIISSDFTHYGRRFGYTPFGRGPRKEVEEKVAASDVEVATEAAEGRVKDLFRRFSESETTICGRYPILLGTELFRRLGFRGDLARYYNSNLLGPATEEFVSYASILFTSQEAP
;
A
#
# COMPACT_ATOMS: atom_id res chain seq x y z
N MET A 1 6.66 14.69 36.72
CA MET A 1 6.65 13.75 35.59
C MET A 1 5.98 14.47 34.43
N SER A 2 6.72 14.80 33.38
CA SER A 2 6.15 15.42 32.17
C SER A 2 5.30 14.35 31.48
N THR A 3 3.99 14.55 31.43
CA THR A 3 3.11 13.75 30.57
C THR A 3 3.42 14.14 29.15
N THR A 4 4.23 13.35 28.47
CA THR A 4 4.43 13.52 27.02
C THR A 4 3.07 13.34 26.36
N GLU A 5 2.57 14.38 25.72
CA GLU A 5 1.31 14.33 25.00
C GLU A 5 1.42 13.33 23.84
N LEU A 6 0.46 12.40 23.72
CA LEU A 6 0.45 11.40 22.66
C LEU A 6 0.33 12.07 21.28
N ARG A 7 1.20 11.71 20.37
CA ARG A 7 1.13 12.13 18.96
C ARG A 7 0.12 11.24 18.24
N VAL A 8 -0.99 11.83 17.82
CA VAL A 8 -2.10 11.10 17.20
C VAL A 8 -2.25 11.49 15.74
N ASN A 9 -2.19 10.51 14.85
CA ASN A 9 -2.58 10.65 13.45
C ASN A 9 -4.10 10.66 13.35
N ARG A 10 -4.69 11.78 12.92
CA ARG A 10 -6.15 11.99 12.88
C ARG A 10 -6.75 11.38 11.62
N ALA A 11 -7.99 10.86 11.74
CA ALA A 11 -8.77 10.32 10.63
C ALA A 11 -9.35 11.45 9.75
N LYS A 12 -8.55 12.00 8.84
CA LYS A 12 -8.91 13.15 7.99
C LYS A 12 -9.81 12.80 6.81
N PHE A 13 -9.79 11.55 6.36
CA PHE A 13 -10.56 11.09 5.20
C PHE A 13 -11.85 10.38 5.57
N ALA A 14 -12.09 10.16 6.87
CA ALA A 14 -13.37 9.70 7.39
C ALA A 14 -14.52 10.65 6.98
N SER A 15 -15.70 10.10 6.64
CA SER A 15 -16.87 10.80 6.11
C SER A 15 -16.69 11.41 4.71
N ARG A 16 -15.54 11.21 4.06
CA ARG A 16 -15.28 11.69 2.69
C ARG A 16 -14.93 10.54 1.74
N TRP A 17 -14.04 9.65 2.15
CA TRP A 17 -13.54 8.53 1.35
C TRP A 17 -14.04 7.18 1.89
N TYR A 18 -14.49 7.17 3.13
CA TYR A 18 -15.15 6.05 3.79
C TYR A 18 -16.08 6.58 4.89
N SER A 19 -16.97 5.74 5.40
CA SER A 19 -17.95 6.17 6.40
C SER A 19 -17.29 6.57 7.72
N GLY A 20 -17.59 7.78 8.21
CA GLY A 20 -17.23 8.22 9.55
C GLY A 20 -18.11 7.67 10.66
N LYS A 21 -19.21 6.96 10.31
CA LYS A 21 -20.14 6.35 11.26
C LYS A 21 -19.74 4.90 11.53
N PRO A 22 -19.38 4.52 12.77
CA PRO A 22 -18.84 3.20 13.08
C PRO A 22 -19.71 2.04 12.56
N GLU A 23 -21.01 2.08 12.81
CA GLU A 23 -21.92 1.00 12.43
C GLU A 23 -22.10 0.89 10.90
N GLN A 24 -22.06 2.01 10.17
CA GLN A 24 -22.08 1.96 8.72
C GLN A 24 -20.78 1.40 8.18
N LEU A 25 -19.65 1.87 8.72
CA LEU A 25 -18.33 1.40 8.32
C LEU A 25 -18.16 -0.11 8.54
N LYS A 26 -18.64 -0.65 9.68
CA LYS A 26 -18.66 -2.10 9.92
C LYS A 26 -19.47 -2.86 8.87
N ARG A 27 -20.65 -2.34 8.48
CA ARG A 27 -21.46 -2.97 7.43
C ARG A 27 -20.75 -2.94 6.08
N ASP A 28 -20.13 -1.80 5.73
CA ASP A 28 -19.41 -1.66 4.47
C ASP A 28 -18.22 -2.64 4.42
N LEU A 29 -17.41 -2.72 5.48
CA LEU A 29 -16.31 -3.67 5.58
C LEU A 29 -16.78 -5.12 5.51
N HIS A 30 -17.88 -5.47 6.22
CA HIS A 30 -18.44 -6.82 6.16
C HIS A 30 -18.88 -7.18 4.74
N HIS A 31 -19.52 -6.25 4.04
CA HIS A 31 -19.91 -6.44 2.65
C HIS A 31 -18.69 -6.75 1.77
N TYR A 32 -17.63 -5.93 1.82
CA TYR A 32 -16.43 -6.18 1.00
C TYR A 32 -15.76 -7.52 1.37
N LEU A 33 -15.64 -7.82 2.66
CA LEU A 33 -15.03 -9.08 3.12
C LEU A 33 -15.85 -10.31 2.70
N SER A 34 -17.19 -10.21 2.60
CA SER A 34 -18.02 -11.31 2.10
C SER A 34 -17.90 -11.57 0.59
N GLU A 35 -17.39 -10.60 -0.17
CA GLU A 35 -17.14 -10.69 -1.61
C GLU A 35 -15.68 -11.02 -1.94
N ALA A 36 -14.85 -11.23 -0.90
CA ALA A 36 -13.45 -11.55 -1.08
C ALA A 36 -13.25 -12.93 -1.69
N LYS A 37 -12.22 -13.06 -2.50
CA LYS A 37 -11.80 -14.36 -3.02
C LYS A 37 -11.04 -15.14 -1.94
N GLU A 38 -11.29 -16.43 -1.84
CA GLU A 38 -10.49 -17.30 -1.00
C GLU A 38 -9.07 -17.44 -1.56
N TYR A 39 -8.10 -17.42 -0.65
CA TYR A 39 -6.69 -17.59 -0.97
C TYR A 39 -6.07 -18.62 0.00
N PRO A 40 -5.66 -19.80 -0.48
CA PRO A 40 -5.38 -20.95 0.39
C PRO A 40 -4.00 -20.92 1.08
N SER A 41 -3.30 -19.80 1.05
CA SER A 41 -1.93 -19.68 1.55
C SER A 41 -1.79 -18.61 2.62
N VAL A 42 -0.77 -18.73 3.47
CA VAL A 42 -0.46 -17.74 4.49
C VAL A 42 0.12 -16.48 3.83
N LEU A 43 -0.65 -15.41 3.83
CA LEU A 43 -0.24 -14.13 3.26
C LEU A 43 0.85 -13.48 4.09
N ARG A 44 1.85 -12.89 3.45
CA ARG A 44 2.94 -12.14 4.07
C ARG A 44 2.93 -10.67 3.71
N ALA A 45 2.46 -10.35 2.51
CA ALA A 45 2.38 -9.00 2.01
C ALA A 45 1.27 -8.87 0.97
N ALA A 46 0.90 -7.65 0.63
CA ALA A 46 0.01 -7.36 -0.48
C ALA A 46 0.32 -6.00 -1.12
N ILE A 47 0.09 -5.89 -2.44
CA ILE A 47 -0.07 -4.61 -3.13
C ILE A 47 -1.57 -4.40 -3.30
N LEU A 48 -2.10 -3.29 -2.79
CA LEU A 48 -3.54 -3.05 -2.68
C LEU A 48 -3.92 -1.64 -3.12
N PRO A 49 -5.12 -1.46 -3.71
CA PRO A 49 -5.62 -0.16 -4.13
C PRO A 49 -5.99 0.73 -2.94
N HIS A 50 -6.00 2.08 -3.16
CA HIS A 50 -6.26 3.07 -2.12
C HIS A 50 -7.25 4.17 -2.53
N ALA A 51 -8.06 3.97 -3.54
CA ALA A 51 -9.20 4.84 -3.83
C ALA A 51 -10.23 4.83 -2.68
N GLY A 52 -11.24 5.69 -2.71
CA GLY A 52 -12.33 5.62 -1.75
C GLY A 52 -12.89 4.21 -1.64
N LEU A 53 -13.30 3.76 -0.43
CA LEU A 53 -13.62 2.34 -0.17
C LEU A 53 -14.71 1.77 -1.10
N SER A 54 -15.62 2.61 -1.63
CA SER A 54 -16.58 2.16 -2.65
C SER A 54 -15.94 1.61 -3.93
N TYR A 55 -14.68 1.93 -4.17
CA TYR A 55 -13.88 1.46 -5.30
C TYR A 55 -12.80 0.44 -4.89
N SER A 56 -12.01 0.77 -3.87
CA SER A 56 -10.87 -0.06 -3.46
C SER A 56 -11.22 -1.18 -2.48
N GLY A 57 -12.37 -1.09 -1.80
CA GLY A 57 -12.75 -2.02 -0.73
C GLY A 57 -12.75 -3.49 -1.14
N TYR A 58 -13.17 -3.81 -2.35
CA TYR A 58 -13.14 -5.17 -2.90
C TYR A 58 -11.72 -5.72 -3.04
N GLY A 59 -10.81 -4.88 -3.57
CA GLY A 59 -9.40 -5.27 -3.71
C GLY A 59 -8.68 -5.41 -2.37
N MET A 60 -8.96 -4.51 -1.41
CA MET A 60 -8.43 -4.63 -0.05
C MET A 60 -8.94 -5.91 0.64
N ALA A 61 -10.22 -6.23 0.47
CA ALA A 61 -10.86 -7.36 1.11
C ALA A 61 -10.22 -8.71 0.73
N ASP A 62 -9.71 -8.87 -0.49
CA ASP A 62 -9.02 -10.09 -0.91
C ASP A 62 -7.80 -10.41 -0.03
N ALA A 63 -7.10 -9.40 0.50
CA ALA A 63 -6.04 -9.62 1.48
C ALA A 63 -6.60 -9.84 2.89
N PHE A 64 -7.42 -8.90 3.38
CA PHE A 64 -7.84 -8.89 4.77
C PHE A 64 -8.76 -10.04 5.18
N ALA A 65 -9.51 -10.64 4.27
CA ALA A 65 -10.31 -11.84 4.51
C ALA A 65 -9.47 -13.12 4.68
N ASN A 66 -8.24 -13.11 4.13
CA ASN A 66 -7.35 -14.29 4.09
C ASN A 66 -6.17 -14.18 5.08
N ILE A 67 -6.14 -13.15 5.93
CA ILE A 67 -5.11 -12.98 6.95
C ILE A 67 -5.52 -13.67 8.25
N ASP A 68 -4.63 -14.48 8.84
CA ASP A 68 -4.77 -14.88 10.24
C ASP A 68 -4.46 -13.69 11.17
N PRO A 69 -5.46 -13.12 11.87
CA PRO A 69 -5.23 -11.95 12.71
C PRO A 69 -4.29 -12.20 13.90
N GLN A 70 -4.07 -13.46 14.27
CA GLN A 70 -3.17 -13.84 15.38
C GLN A 70 -1.73 -14.02 14.92
N GLY A 71 -1.52 -14.21 13.63
CA GLY A 71 -0.22 -14.43 13.01
C GLY A 71 0.72 -13.23 13.11
N TYR A 72 0.18 -12.02 13.26
CA TYR A 72 0.94 -10.77 13.12
C TYR A 72 0.99 -9.93 14.40
N ARG A 73 2.03 -9.09 14.50
CA ARG A 73 2.25 -8.11 15.57
C ARG A 73 2.49 -6.71 15.01
N LYS A 74 2.80 -6.61 13.72
CA LYS A 74 3.08 -5.36 13.03
C LYS A 74 2.43 -5.34 11.65
N VAL A 75 1.98 -4.16 11.25
CA VAL A 75 1.61 -3.84 9.87
C VAL A 75 2.48 -2.68 9.43
N VAL A 76 3.14 -2.82 8.29
CA VAL A 76 3.92 -1.75 7.64
C VAL A 76 3.23 -1.37 6.35
N ILE A 77 2.92 -0.08 6.17
CA ILE A 77 2.30 0.44 4.95
C ILE A 77 3.25 1.39 4.26
N LEU A 78 3.56 1.10 3.01
CA LEU A 78 4.33 1.97 2.12
C LEU A 78 3.41 2.55 1.06
N ALA A 79 3.35 3.89 0.94
CA ALA A 79 2.45 4.58 0.05
C ALA A 79 3.15 5.69 -0.76
N PRO A 80 2.58 6.11 -1.91
CA PRO A 80 3.01 7.33 -2.58
C PRO A 80 2.61 8.57 -1.78
N SER A 81 3.15 9.74 -2.14
CA SER A 81 2.70 11.03 -1.64
C SER A 81 1.94 11.78 -2.72
N HIS A 82 0.64 12.06 -2.47
CA HIS A 82 -0.21 12.77 -3.44
C HIS A 82 -0.27 14.27 -3.18
N TYR A 83 -0.01 14.72 -1.97
CA TYR A 83 -0.27 16.11 -1.55
C TYR A 83 1.00 16.90 -1.26
N VAL A 84 2.11 16.22 -0.99
CA VAL A 84 3.38 16.86 -0.61
C VAL A 84 4.49 16.37 -1.50
N ALA A 85 5.23 17.30 -2.12
CA ALA A 85 6.48 16.95 -2.80
C ALA A 85 7.55 16.58 -1.76
N LEU A 86 8.08 15.38 -1.87
CA LEU A 86 9.06 14.81 -0.94
C LEU A 86 10.43 14.72 -1.59
N ALA A 87 11.48 14.83 -0.79
CA ALA A 87 12.85 14.61 -1.25
C ALA A 87 13.02 13.16 -1.79
N PRO A 88 13.60 12.98 -2.98
CA PRO A 88 13.77 11.66 -3.58
C PRO A 88 14.75 10.78 -2.81
N ASP A 89 14.70 9.47 -3.05
CA ASP A 89 15.64 8.47 -2.55
C ASP A 89 15.75 8.35 -1.02
N LEU A 90 14.72 8.84 -0.29
CA LEU A 90 14.62 8.77 1.17
C LEU A 90 13.25 8.20 1.55
N LEU A 91 13.11 7.54 2.71
CA LEU A 91 11.81 7.21 3.27
C LEU A 91 11.33 8.34 4.18
N HIS A 92 10.13 8.82 3.92
CA HIS A 92 9.47 9.83 4.75
C HIS A 92 8.53 9.13 5.72
N VAL A 93 8.92 9.09 6.99
CA VAL A 93 8.35 8.22 8.02
C VAL A 93 7.56 8.99 9.07
N GLU A 94 6.70 8.27 9.74
CA GLU A 94 5.92 8.80 10.85
C GLU A 94 6.58 8.57 12.21
N GLU A 95 6.07 9.31 13.22
CA GLU A 95 6.42 9.14 14.62
C GLU A 95 5.15 9.21 15.51
N PHE A 96 4.01 8.73 15.01
CA PHE A 96 2.76 8.74 15.77
C PHE A 96 2.69 7.58 16.76
N ASP A 97 2.14 7.87 17.95
CA ASP A 97 1.89 6.86 18.99
C ASP A 97 0.55 6.12 18.74
N SER A 98 -0.33 6.71 17.93
CA SER A 98 -1.66 6.18 17.64
C SER A 98 -2.23 6.72 16.34
N HIS A 99 -3.07 5.90 15.67
CA HIS A 99 -3.81 6.27 14.46
C HIS A 99 -5.31 6.17 14.74
N GLU A 100 -6.01 7.26 14.51
CA GLU A 100 -7.45 7.34 14.75
C GLU A 100 -8.25 6.67 13.65
N THR A 101 -9.31 5.94 14.02
CA THR A 101 -10.33 5.44 13.09
C THR A 101 -11.71 5.54 13.72
N PRO A 102 -12.80 5.57 12.95
CA PRO A 102 -14.15 5.50 13.51
C PRO A 102 -14.42 4.21 14.32
N LEU A 103 -13.62 3.16 14.12
CA LEU A 103 -13.72 1.88 14.83
C LEU A 103 -12.85 1.81 16.09
N GLY A 104 -12.24 2.92 16.49
CA GLY A 104 -11.28 3.03 17.57
C GLY A 104 -9.84 3.14 17.09
N PRO A 105 -8.89 3.46 17.98
CA PRO A 105 -7.50 3.70 17.61
C PRO A 105 -6.74 2.43 17.23
N ILE A 106 -5.70 2.58 16.43
CA ILE A 106 -4.69 1.57 16.15
C ILE A 106 -3.39 2.03 16.83
N PRO A 107 -2.71 1.22 17.64
CA PRO A 107 -1.41 1.58 18.20
C PRO A 107 -0.37 1.86 17.10
N GLY A 108 0.35 2.96 17.22
CA GLY A 108 1.51 3.29 16.39
C GLY A 108 2.79 2.64 16.90
N ASP A 109 3.84 2.70 16.11
CA ASP A 109 5.17 2.20 16.46
C ASP A 109 6.27 3.18 16.05
N PRO A 110 6.36 4.34 16.71
CA PRO A 110 7.37 5.35 16.37
C PRO A 110 8.81 4.86 16.51
N GLU A 111 9.05 3.87 17.37
CA GLU A 111 10.38 3.27 17.57
C GLU A 111 10.84 2.48 16.35
N PHE A 112 9.93 1.96 15.54
CA PHE A 112 10.28 1.21 14.32
C PHE A 112 11.14 2.04 13.37
N TRP A 113 10.89 3.34 13.29
CA TRP A 113 11.62 4.25 12.41
C TRP A 113 12.81 4.95 13.07
N THR A 114 13.02 4.76 14.38
CA THR A 114 14.12 5.43 15.09
C THR A 114 15.47 4.99 14.53
N PRO A 115 16.29 5.91 13.98
CA PRO A 115 17.58 5.56 13.42
C PRO A 115 18.54 5.15 14.54
N GLU A 116 19.24 4.03 14.33
CA GLU A 116 20.44 3.74 15.11
C GLU A 116 21.67 4.27 14.40
N PRO A 117 22.72 4.61 15.16
CA PRO A 117 23.95 5.15 14.60
C PRO A 117 24.77 4.04 13.90
N ARG A 118 24.29 3.50 12.78
CA ARG A 118 25.09 2.65 11.89
C ARG A 118 25.52 3.46 10.66
N GLU A 119 26.80 3.35 10.34
CA GLU A 119 27.37 3.95 9.14
C GLU A 119 26.66 3.42 7.88
N GLY A 120 26.26 4.32 6.98
CA GLY A 120 25.71 4.02 5.66
C GLY A 120 24.19 4.16 5.51
N LEU A 121 23.38 4.07 6.58
CA LEU A 121 21.93 4.26 6.54
C LEU A 121 21.45 5.53 7.25
N ALA A 122 22.38 6.25 7.90
CA ALA A 122 22.11 7.54 8.51
C ALA A 122 21.64 8.54 7.44
N GLY A 123 20.47 9.16 7.68
CA GLY A 123 19.89 10.13 6.76
C GLY A 123 18.98 9.54 5.67
N ALA A 124 18.75 8.22 5.63
CA ALA A 124 17.79 7.60 4.71
C ALA A 124 16.32 7.72 5.17
N LEU A 125 16.10 8.09 6.44
CA LEU A 125 14.78 8.33 7.05
C LEU A 125 14.59 9.81 7.34
N VAL A 126 13.42 10.34 6.98
CA VAL A 126 13.03 11.72 7.24
C VAL A 126 11.70 11.73 8.00
N PRO A 127 11.63 12.24 9.24
CA PRO A 127 10.36 12.42 9.92
C PRO A 127 9.42 13.34 9.13
N ALA A 128 8.20 12.91 8.89
CA ALA A 128 7.26 13.58 7.99
C ALA A 128 5.79 13.48 8.46
N ASN A 129 5.53 13.59 9.76
CA ASN A 129 4.19 13.45 10.33
C ASN A 129 3.12 14.26 9.60
N GLY A 130 3.42 15.52 9.23
CA GLY A 130 2.46 16.37 8.51
C GLY A 130 2.10 15.84 7.12
N ALA A 131 3.06 15.25 6.39
CA ALA A 131 2.80 14.65 5.08
C ALA A 131 2.03 13.34 5.23
N VAL A 132 2.40 12.48 6.19
CA VAL A 132 1.74 11.22 6.50
C VAL A 132 0.27 11.43 6.89
N GLU A 133 0.00 12.38 7.78
CA GLU A 133 -1.36 12.70 8.23
C GLU A 133 -2.26 13.26 7.12
N MET A 134 -1.67 13.83 6.08
CA MET A 134 -2.41 14.35 4.92
C MET A 134 -2.61 13.33 3.80
N GLU A 135 -2.08 12.09 3.94
CA GLU A 135 -2.05 11.13 2.84
C GLU A 135 -3.14 10.06 2.96
N HIS A 136 -4.12 10.14 2.04
CA HIS A 136 -5.22 9.18 1.98
C HIS A 136 -4.76 7.76 1.65
N ALA A 137 -3.71 7.63 0.84
CA ALA A 137 -3.17 6.33 0.43
C ALA A 137 -2.61 5.50 1.60
N LEU A 138 -2.44 6.11 2.78
CA LEU A 138 -2.13 5.44 4.04
C LEU A 138 -3.40 5.19 4.86
N GLU A 139 -4.22 6.22 5.05
CA GLU A 139 -5.38 6.17 5.95
C GLU A 139 -6.48 5.19 5.49
N LEU A 140 -6.64 5.00 4.19
CA LEU A 140 -7.71 4.14 3.64
C LEU A 140 -7.61 2.67 4.09
N PHE A 141 -6.45 2.22 4.56
CA PHE A 141 -6.25 0.89 5.12
C PHE A 141 -6.64 0.78 6.59
N PHE A 142 -6.68 1.88 7.33
CA PHE A 142 -6.92 1.87 8.78
C PHE A 142 -8.23 1.17 9.18
N PRO A 143 -9.37 1.38 8.48
CA PRO A 143 -10.59 0.66 8.77
C PRO A 143 -10.43 -0.87 8.71
N PHE A 144 -9.78 -1.38 7.66
CA PHE A 144 -9.51 -2.80 7.51
C PHE A 144 -8.53 -3.33 8.56
N VAL A 145 -7.43 -2.61 8.81
CA VAL A 145 -6.44 -2.97 9.84
C VAL A 145 -7.11 -3.04 11.20
N ARG A 146 -7.90 -2.03 11.59
CA ARG A 146 -8.60 -2.00 12.88
C ARG A 146 -9.64 -3.12 12.99
N ASN A 147 -10.40 -3.36 11.93
CA ASN A 147 -11.42 -4.40 11.91
C ASN A 147 -10.82 -5.81 12.03
N THR A 148 -9.71 -6.07 11.34
CA THR A 148 -9.09 -7.40 11.28
C THR A 148 -8.23 -7.69 12.51
N PHE A 149 -7.39 -6.76 12.93
CA PHE A 149 -6.39 -7.01 13.98
C PHE A 149 -6.78 -6.43 15.35
N GLY A 150 -7.72 -5.48 15.40
CA GLY A 150 -8.03 -4.76 16.64
C GLY A 150 -6.84 -3.91 17.09
N GLU A 151 -6.38 -4.13 18.33
CA GLU A 151 -5.21 -3.47 18.93
C GLU A 151 -3.98 -4.40 19.01
N ARG A 152 -4.05 -5.57 18.37
CA ARG A 152 -2.98 -6.58 18.46
C ARG A 152 -1.73 -6.21 17.67
N VAL A 153 -1.88 -5.38 16.66
CA VAL A 153 -0.76 -4.93 15.81
C VAL A 153 -0.38 -3.50 16.13
N ARG A 154 0.89 -3.19 15.92
CA ARG A 154 1.39 -1.83 15.80
C ARG A 154 1.52 -1.45 14.34
N LEU A 155 1.12 -0.24 14.00
CA LEU A 155 1.15 0.29 12.65
C LEU A 155 2.38 1.17 12.45
N SER A 156 3.07 0.99 11.33
CA SER A 156 4.21 1.81 10.93
C SER A 156 4.01 2.27 9.48
N LEU A 157 4.06 3.57 9.26
CA LEU A 157 3.74 4.19 7.96
C LEU A 157 4.96 4.88 7.36
N ALA A 158 5.13 4.74 6.05
CA ALA A 158 6.11 5.52 5.31
C ALA A 158 5.60 5.93 3.92
N LEU A 159 6.00 7.12 3.50
CA LEU A 159 5.82 7.62 2.14
C LEU A 159 7.09 7.37 1.34
N VAL A 160 6.92 6.81 0.15
CA VAL A 160 7.99 6.50 -0.79
C VAL A 160 7.95 7.51 -1.93
N PRO A 161 8.88 8.46 -1.97
CA PRO A 161 8.99 9.44 -3.05
C PRO A 161 9.59 8.82 -4.32
N PRO A 162 9.83 9.60 -5.37
CA PRO A 162 10.59 9.14 -6.53
C PRO A 162 11.92 8.49 -6.15
N LEU A 163 12.20 7.33 -6.74
CA LEU A 163 13.46 6.59 -6.60
C LEU A 163 14.23 6.72 -7.91
N SER A 164 15.41 7.34 -7.83
CA SER A 164 16.16 7.78 -9.02
C SER A 164 17.05 6.68 -9.62
N SER A 165 17.36 5.63 -8.87
CA SER A 165 18.24 4.56 -9.29
C SER A 165 17.92 3.23 -8.63
N MET A 166 18.39 2.14 -9.20
CA MET A 166 18.33 0.82 -8.55
C MET A 166 19.10 0.78 -7.23
N ASP A 167 20.22 1.51 -7.13
CA ASP A 167 21.01 1.62 -5.89
C ASP A 167 20.16 2.24 -4.75
N ALA A 168 19.31 3.23 -5.07
CA ALA A 168 18.38 3.81 -4.10
C ALA A 168 17.34 2.80 -3.66
N VAL A 169 16.78 2.02 -4.59
CA VAL A 169 15.82 0.95 -4.28
C VAL A 169 16.45 -0.10 -3.37
N GLU A 170 17.64 -0.58 -3.72
CA GLU A 170 18.36 -1.61 -2.96
C GLU A 170 18.72 -1.12 -1.56
N ARG A 171 19.24 0.11 -1.42
CA ARG A 171 19.58 0.73 -0.14
C ARG A 171 18.37 0.88 0.79
N LEU A 172 17.22 1.31 0.25
CA LEU A 172 16.01 1.45 1.06
C LEU A 172 15.40 0.08 1.41
N ALA A 173 15.54 -0.93 0.55
CA ALA A 173 15.15 -2.30 0.86
C ALA A 173 16.04 -2.91 1.95
N ASP A 174 17.36 -2.65 1.95
CA ASP A 174 18.28 -3.03 3.04
C ASP A 174 17.83 -2.43 4.38
N LEU A 175 17.49 -1.14 4.37
CA LEU A 175 16.99 -0.44 5.55
C LEU A 175 15.71 -1.07 6.09
N LEU A 176 14.73 -1.33 5.22
CA LEU A 176 13.47 -1.95 5.62
C LEU A 176 13.67 -3.35 6.18
N GLN A 177 14.49 -4.17 5.52
CA GLN A 177 14.82 -5.52 6.00
C GLN A 177 15.46 -5.47 7.40
N GLU A 178 16.45 -4.61 7.61
CA GLU A 178 17.08 -4.44 8.92
C GLU A 178 16.06 -4.02 10.01
N ARG A 179 15.15 -3.09 9.69
CA ARG A 179 14.11 -2.64 10.63
C ARG A 179 13.19 -3.78 11.04
N VAL A 180 12.78 -4.58 10.08
CA VAL A 180 11.88 -5.71 10.33
C VAL A 180 12.56 -6.80 11.17
N GLU A 181 13.83 -7.12 10.87
CA GLU A 181 14.60 -8.14 11.60
C GLU A 181 14.84 -7.75 13.06
N ARG A 182 15.04 -6.46 13.35
CA ARG A 182 15.20 -5.95 14.72
C ARG A 182 13.91 -5.92 15.52
N GLY A 183 12.77 -5.78 14.85
CA GLY A 183 11.46 -5.69 15.48
C GLY A 183 10.81 -7.05 15.69
N ALA A 184 9.58 -7.19 15.18
CA ALA A 184 8.81 -8.42 15.31
C ALA A 184 9.32 -9.58 14.42
N GLY A 185 10.25 -9.29 13.52
CA GLY A 185 10.66 -10.19 12.44
C GLY A 185 9.66 -10.18 11.27
N TRP A 186 10.11 -10.63 10.10
CA TRP A 186 9.27 -10.64 8.90
C TRP A 186 8.08 -11.60 9.04
N GLN A 187 8.22 -12.70 9.79
CA GLN A 187 7.15 -13.68 10.04
C GLN A 187 5.96 -13.10 10.82
N LYS A 188 6.19 -12.05 11.60
CA LYS A 188 5.18 -11.35 12.42
C LYS A 188 4.81 -9.97 11.89
N THR A 189 5.32 -9.60 10.72
CA THR A 189 5.06 -8.34 10.04
C THR A 189 4.25 -8.58 8.76
N PHE A 190 3.12 -7.90 8.61
CA PHE A 190 2.36 -7.86 7.38
C PHE A 190 2.67 -6.56 6.62
N PHE A 191 3.03 -6.68 5.34
CA PHE A 191 3.37 -5.53 4.52
C PHE A 191 2.23 -5.18 3.58
N ILE A 192 1.92 -3.90 3.48
CA ILE A 192 0.98 -3.34 2.51
C ILE A 192 1.71 -2.33 1.64
N ILE A 193 1.69 -2.55 0.35
CA ILE A 193 2.11 -1.59 -0.66
C ILE A 193 0.86 -0.97 -1.24
N SER A 194 0.76 0.33 -1.12
CA SER A 194 -0.42 1.11 -1.48
C SER A 194 -0.30 1.64 -2.90
N SER A 195 -1.16 1.19 -3.82
CA SER A 195 -1.19 1.70 -5.19
C SER A 195 -2.50 1.44 -5.89
N ASP A 196 -3.12 2.49 -6.42
CA ASP A 196 -4.01 2.33 -7.56
C ASP A 196 -3.17 2.12 -8.83
N PHE A 197 -3.75 1.46 -9.85
CA PHE A 197 -3.09 1.23 -11.13
C PHE A 197 -3.41 2.35 -12.13
N THR A 198 -3.54 2.06 -13.40
CA THR A 198 -3.66 3.11 -14.42
C THR A 198 -4.85 4.03 -14.20
N HIS A 199 -4.59 5.33 -14.16
CA HIS A 199 -5.59 6.39 -14.25
C HIS A 199 -5.70 6.81 -15.72
N TYR A 200 -6.74 6.37 -16.42
CA TYR A 200 -6.92 6.59 -17.84
C TYR A 200 -7.91 7.72 -18.12
N GLY A 201 -7.59 8.57 -19.07
CA GLY A 201 -8.48 9.61 -19.58
C GLY A 201 -7.87 11.01 -19.59
N ARG A 202 -8.62 11.95 -20.19
CA ARG A 202 -8.17 13.36 -20.33
C ARG A 202 -7.92 14.05 -19.00
N ARG A 203 -8.77 13.77 -18.02
CA ARG A 203 -8.66 14.32 -16.68
C ARG A 203 -7.31 13.98 -16.03
N PHE A 204 -6.75 12.83 -16.38
CA PHE A 204 -5.47 12.37 -15.87
C PHE A 204 -4.28 12.69 -16.79
N GLY A 205 -4.54 13.32 -17.94
CA GLY A 205 -3.51 13.58 -18.94
C GLY A 205 -2.93 12.35 -19.61
N TYR A 206 -3.61 11.18 -19.50
CA TYR A 206 -3.05 9.89 -19.92
C TYR A 206 -4.04 9.13 -20.82
N THR A 207 -3.76 9.10 -22.11
CA THR A 207 -4.57 8.41 -23.13
C THR A 207 -3.69 7.71 -24.17
N PRO A 208 -2.75 6.82 -23.76
CA PRO A 208 -1.78 6.23 -24.70
C PRO A 208 -2.43 5.37 -25.78
N PHE A 209 -3.64 4.85 -25.54
CA PHE A 209 -4.40 4.06 -26.50
C PHE A 209 -5.46 4.87 -27.27
N GLY A 210 -5.42 6.21 -27.15
CA GLY A 210 -6.32 7.11 -27.87
C GLY A 210 -7.76 7.05 -27.38
N ARG A 211 -8.71 7.37 -28.29
CA ARG A 211 -10.15 7.40 -28.04
C ARG A 211 -10.86 6.34 -28.91
N GLY A 212 -10.46 5.11 -28.76
CA GLY A 212 -11.12 3.98 -29.41
C GLY A 212 -12.43 3.58 -28.70
N PRO A 213 -13.09 2.51 -29.16
CA PRO A 213 -14.18 1.90 -28.42
C PRO A 213 -13.73 1.61 -26.99
N ARG A 214 -14.51 2.05 -26.01
CA ARG A 214 -14.15 1.96 -24.58
C ARG A 214 -13.65 0.58 -24.18
N LYS A 215 -14.34 -0.49 -24.59
CA LYS A 215 -13.97 -1.86 -24.25
C LYS A 215 -12.57 -2.22 -24.75
N GLU A 216 -12.21 -1.82 -25.95
CA GLU A 216 -10.86 -2.07 -26.50
C GLU A 216 -9.78 -1.29 -25.73
N VAL A 217 -10.11 -0.07 -25.28
CA VAL A 217 -9.20 0.73 -24.44
C VAL A 217 -9.02 0.09 -23.08
N GLU A 218 -10.11 -0.31 -22.43
CA GLU A 218 -10.06 -1.02 -21.14
C GLU A 218 -9.26 -2.32 -21.23
N GLU A 219 -9.40 -3.10 -22.30
CA GLU A 219 -8.63 -4.33 -22.55
C GLU A 219 -7.12 -4.04 -22.71
N LYS A 220 -6.74 -2.98 -23.42
CA LYS A 220 -5.33 -2.58 -23.60
C LYS A 220 -4.73 -2.07 -22.29
N VAL A 221 -5.47 -1.29 -21.51
CA VAL A 221 -5.03 -0.85 -20.18
C VAL A 221 -4.87 -2.07 -19.26
N ALA A 222 -5.85 -2.97 -19.26
CA ALA A 222 -5.77 -4.19 -18.46
C ALA A 222 -4.55 -5.04 -18.81
N ALA A 223 -4.24 -5.21 -20.10
CA ALA A 223 -3.06 -5.95 -20.53
C ALA A 223 -1.76 -5.33 -20.01
N SER A 224 -1.63 -3.99 -20.11
CA SER A 224 -0.46 -3.27 -19.59
C SER A 224 -0.34 -3.35 -18.07
N ASP A 225 -1.45 -3.17 -17.35
CA ASP A 225 -1.47 -3.24 -15.88
C ASP A 225 -1.17 -4.66 -15.37
N VAL A 226 -1.68 -5.69 -16.03
CA VAL A 226 -1.41 -7.09 -15.69
C VAL A 226 0.07 -7.44 -15.91
N GLU A 227 0.73 -6.87 -16.91
CA GLU A 227 2.18 -7.03 -17.07
C GLU A 227 2.94 -6.45 -15.86
N VAL A 228 2.60 -5.22 -15.42
CA VAL A 228 3.20 -4.60 -14.21
C VAL A 228 2.92 -5.45 -12.97
N ALA A 229 1.69 -5.91 -12.80
CA ALA A 229 1.30 -6.76 -11.68
C ALA A 229 2.08 -8.09 -11.67
N THR A 230 2.29 -8.70 -12.84
CA THR A 230 3.05 -9.93 -13.00
C THR A 230 4.54 -9.70 -12.69
N GLU A 231 5.12 -8.62 -13.20
CA GLU A 231 6.51 -8.25 -12.89
C GLU A 231 6.73 -8.07 -11.38
N ALA A 232 5.77 -7.42 -10.69
CA ALA A 232 5.81 -7.24 -9.24
C ALA A 232 5.66 -8.59 -8.50
N ALA A 233 4.68 -9.41 -8.88
CA ALA A 233 4.42 -10.71 -8.28
C ALA A 233 5.62 -11.67 -8.40
N GLU A 234 6.31 -11.65 -9.53
CA GLU A 234 7.48 -12.49 -9.80
C GLU A 234 8.79 -11.93 -9.25
N GLY A 235 8.80 -10.72 -8.69
CA GLY A 235 10.01 -10.08 -8.18
C GLY A 235 10.95 -9.55 -9.26
N ARG A 236 10.44 -9.20 -10.45
CA ARG A 236 11.21 -8.68 -11.60
C ARG A 236 11.49 -7.18 -11.47
N VAL A 237 12.19 -6.81 -10.40
CA VAL A 237 12.43 -5.41 -10.01
C VAL A 237 13.09 -4.58 -11.11
N LYS A 238 14.09 -5.15 -11.82
CA LYS A 238 14.80 -4.44 -12.89
C LYS A 238 13.91 -4.16 -14.10
N ASP A 239 12.96 -5.05 -14.41
CA ASP A 239 12.00 -4.84 -15.49
C ASP A 239 11.01 -3.74 -15.09
N LEU A 240 10.51 -3.75 -13.86
CA LEU A 240 9.69 -2.67 -13.31
C LEU A 240 10.42 -1.32 -13.33
N PHE A 241 11.67 -1.28 -12.87
CA PHE A 241 12.46 -0.04 -12.86
C PHE A 241 12.63 0.52 -14.26
N ARG A 242 13.02 -0.32 -15.24
CA ARG A 242 13.13 0.07 -16.64
C ARG A 242 11.80 0.61 -17.17
N ARG A 243 10.70 -0.14 -16.97
CA ARG A 243 9.36 0.26 -17.41
C ARG A 243 8.94 1.61 -16.85
N PHE A 244 9.10 1.84 -15.56
CA PHE A 244 8.72 3.09 -14.89
C PHE A 244 9.64 4.27 -15.24
N SER A 245 10.86 4.00 -15.72
CA SER A 245 11.81 5.02 -16.17
C SER A 245 11.64 5.40 -17.64
N GLU A 246 11.27 4.43 -18.49
CA GLU A 246 11.21 4.60 -19.96
C GLU A 246 9.81 4.92 -20.47
N SER A 247 8.77 4.63 -19.71
CA SER A 247 7.37 4.82 -20.11
C SER A 247 6.62 5.76 -19.19
N GLU A 248 5.79 6.62 -19.77
CA GLU A 248 4.83 7.36 -18.99
C GLU A 248 3.83 6.40 -18.34
N THR A 249 3.52 6.63 -17.07
CA THR A 249 2.52 5.86 -16.32
C THR A 249 1.83 6.73 -15.30
N THR A 250 0.56 6.43 -15.07
CA THR A 250 -0.26 7.05 -14.02
C THR A 250 -0.51 6.11 -12.83
N ILE A 251 0.22 5.01 -12.74
CA ILE A 251 0.26 4.15 -11.55
C ILE A 251 0.85 4.98 -10.41
N CYS A 252 0.00 5.38 -9.45
CA CYS A 252 0.39 6.34 -8.42
C CYS A 252 1.44 5.77 -7.47
N GLY A 253 1.35 4.48 -7.14
CA GLY A 253 2.28 3.77 -6.26
C GLY A 253 3.46 3.11 -6.97
N ARG A 254 3.89 3.55 -8.16
CA ARG A 254 5.01 2.92 -8.89
C ARG A 254 6.29 2.78 -8.06
N TYR A 255 6.63 3.75 -7.24
CA TYR A 255 7.81 3.71 -6.38
C TYR A 255 7.64 2.82 -5.14
N PRO A 256 6.51 2.90 -4.40
CA PRO A 256 6.17 1.87 -3.39
C PRO A 256 6.17 0.44 -3.95
N ILE A 257 5.59 0.21 -5.15
CA ILE A 257 5.62 -1.10 -5.83
C ILE A 257 7.07 -1.55 -6.06
N LEU A 258 7.91 -0.68 -6.61
CA LEU A 258 9.30 -0.99 -6.90
C LEU A 258 10.08 -1.38 -5.64
N LEU A 259 9.96 -0.58 -4.57
CA LEU A 259 10.61 -0.83 -3.28
C LEU A 259 10.08 -2.10 -2.61
N GLY A 260 8.74 -2.26 -2.58
CA GLY A 260 8.09 -3.44 -2.02
C GLY A 260 8.48 -4.72 -2.76
N THR A 261 8.53 -4.67 -4.09
CA THR A 261 8.94 -5.81 -4.92
C THR A 261 10.38 -6.24 -4.61
N GLU A 262 11.31 -5.30 -4.45
CA GLU A 262 12.70 -5.61 -4.07
C GLU A 262 12.78 -6.22 -2.67
N LEU A 263 12.07 -5.64 -1.69
CA LEU A 263 11.99 -6.19 -0.34
C LEU A 263 11.43 -7.61 -0.33
N PHE A 264 10.32 -7.85 -1.04
CA PHE A 264 9.65 -9.15 -1.07
C PHE A 264 10.50 -10.22 -1.77
N ARG A 265 11.19 -9.85 -2.84
CA ARG A 265 12.15 -10.72 -3.52
C ARG A 265 13.26 -11.18 -2.57
N ARG A 266 13.82 -10.28 -1.75
CA ARG A 266 14.85 -10.60 -0.73
C ARG A 266 14.34 -11.49 0.38
N LEU A 267 13.08 -11.27 0.81
CA LEU A 267 12.42 -12.10 1.82
C LEU A 267 11.91 -13.45 1.27
N GLY A 268 12.15 -13.77 -0.01
CA GLY A 268 11.72 -15.01 -0.63
C GLY A 268 10.21 -15.11 -0.85
N PHE A 269 9.51 -13.96 -0.91
CA PHE A 269 8.07 -13.95 -1.19
C PHE A 269 7.81 -14.08 -2.70
N ARG A 270 6.67 -14.71 -3.02
CA ARG A 270 6.11 -14.76 -4.38
C ARG A 270 4.67 -14.29 -4.33
N GLY A 271 4.27 -13.58 -5.37
CA GLY A 271 2.95 -13.00 -5.47
C GLY A 271 2.12 -13.63 -6.58
N ASP A 272 0.80 -13.47 -6.43
CA ASP A 272 -0.20 -13.77 -7.45
C ASP A 272 -1.15 -12.59 -7.60
N LEU A 273 -1.56 -12.29 -8.84
CA LEU A 273 -2.61 -11.32 -9.12
C LEU A 273 -3.97 -11.93 -8.76
N ALA A 274 -4.46 -11.62 -7.54
CA ALA A 274 -5.72 -12.16 -7.04
C ALA A 274 -6.95 -11.51 -7.71
N ARG A 275 -6.89 -10.19 -7.95
CA ARG A 275 -7.99 -9.42 -8.56
C ARG A 275 -7.46 -8.28 -9.42
N TYR A 276 -8.09 -8.09 -10.57
CA TYR A 276 -7.96 -6.89 -11.40
C TYR A 276 -9.35 -6.41 -11.82
N TYR A 277 -9.58 -5.12 -11.74
CA TYR A 277 -10.83 -4.46 -12.15
C TYR A 277 -10.62 -2.96 -12.37
N ASN A 278 -11.64 -2.26 -12.86
CA ASN A 278 -11.61 -0.80 -12.97
C ASN A 278 -12.90 -0.16 -12.44
N SER A 279 -12.89 1.17 -12.28
CA SER A 279 -14.01 1.93 -11.73
C SER A 279 -15.30 1.82 -12.55
N ASN A 280 -15.22 1.50 -13.86
CA ASN A 280 -16.37 1.32 -14.73
C ASN A 280 -17.19 0.04 -14.41
N LEU A 281 -16.62 -0.89 -13.66
CA LEU A 281 -17.34 -2.08 -13.19
C LEU A 281 -18.16 -1.81 -11.93
N LEU A 282 -17.90 -0.69 -11.24
CA LEU A 282 -18.50 -0.36 -9.95
C LEU A 282 -19.48 0.82 -10.01
N GLY A 283 -19.64 1.41 -11.18
CA GLY A 283 -20.50 2.57 -11.40
C GLY A 283 -20.80 2.84 -12.85
N PRO A 284 -21.35 4.01 -13.19
CA PRO A 284 -21.57 4.41 -14.56
C PRO A 284 -20.27 4.41 -15.35
N ALA A 285 -20.23 3.63 -16.41
CA ALA A 285 -19.04 3.50 -17.23
C ALA A 285 -18.79 4.75 -18.08
N THR A 286 -17.56 5.25 -18.06
CA THR A 286 -17.11 6.47 -18.77
C THR A 286 -15.85 6.21 -19.59
N GLU A 287 -15.41 7.20 -20.38
CA GLU A 287 -14.12 7.16 -21.07
C GLU A 287 -12.94 7.35 -20.11
N GLU A 288 -13.21 7.83 -18.89
CA GLU A 288 -12.22 8.06 -17.85
C GLU A 288 -12.42 7.05 -16.73
N PHE A 289 -11.39 6.32 -16.39
CA PHE A 289 -11.46 5.29 -15.35
C PHE A 289 -10.12 5.13 -14.63
N VAL A 290 -10.20 4.52 -13.45
CA VAL A 290 -9.03 4.10 -12.67
C VAL A 290 -9.09 2.59 -12.55
N SER A 291 -7.97 1.92 -12.74
CA SER A 291 -7.84 0.49 -12.55
C SER A 291 -7.21 0.15 -11.19
N TYR A 292 -7.57 -1.02 -10.71
CA TYR A 292 -7.22 -1.52 -9.39
C TYR A 292 -6.70 -2.96 -9.50
N ALA A 293 -5.64 -3.26 -8.77
CA ALA A 293 -5.11 -4.60 -8.67
C ALA A 293 -4.87 -4.99 -7.22
N SER A 294 -5.10 -6.25 -6.90
CA SER A 294 -4.72 -6.86 -5.63
C SER A 294 -3.73 -7.98 -5.93
N ILE A 295 -2.49 -7.80 -5.47
CA ILE A 295 -1.43 -8.78 -5.62
C ILE A 295 -1.09 -9.29 -4.23
N LEU A 296 -1.25 -10.59 -4.01
CA LEU A 296 -1.08 -11.24 -2.71
C LEU A 296 0.21 -12.04 -2.70
N PHE A 297 1.01 -11.86 -1.65
CA PHE A 297 2.33 -12.49 -1.54
C PHE A 297 2.37 -13.50 -0.40
N THR A 298 3.00 -14.64 -0.67
CA THR A 298 3.25 -15.72 0.27
C THR A 298 4.74 -16.01 0.38
N SER A 299 5.17 -16.62 1.49
CA SER A 299 6.53 -17.15 1.62
C SER A 299 6.65 -18.49 0.90
N GLN A 300 7.78 -18.72 0.22
CA GLN A 300 8.09 -20.02 -0.37
C GLN A 300 8.64 -21.03 0.66
N GLU A 301 9.02 -20.56 1.85
CA GLU A 301 9.40 -21.45 2.93
C GLU A 301 8.15 -22.10 3.54
N ALA A 302 8.19 -23.41 3.70
CA ALA A 302 7.16 -24.14 4.43
C ALA A 302 7.03 -23.59 5.86
N PRO A 303 5.82 -23.60 6.45
CA PRO A 303 5.55 -23.08 7.78
C PRO A 303 6.35 -23.76 8.87
#